data_d0dec9f1d4e1f9b61c18032d610ef3c7
#
_entry.id   d0dec9f1d4e1f9b61c18032d610ef3c7
#
_cell.length_a   1.000
_cell.length_b   1.000
_cell.length_c   1.000
_cell.angle_alpha   90.00
_cell.angle_beta   90.00
_cell.angle_gamma   90.00
#
_symmetry.space_group_name_H-M   'P 1'
#
loop_
_entity.id
_entity.type
_entity.pdbx_description
1 polymer ?
#
loop_
_entity_poly.entity_id
_entity_poly.type
_entity_poly.pdbx_seq_one_letter_code
_entity_poly.pdbx_strand_id
1 'polypeptide(L)'
;EIQIYEMKKEAVRREQSQLRIQMDVLDSLIEKQRKVVVRISQEVSGLDKLEENQKSEYLYLLDKENERAIEEFLSFKLIHNKEDVYALNIKE
;
A
#
# COMPACT_ATOMS: atom_id res chain seq x y z
N GLU A 1 -3.23 28.41 -62.22
CA GLU A 1 -2.34 28.69 -61.06
C GLU A 1 -3.14 28.90 -59.76
N ILE A 2 -4.20 29.71 -59.82
CA ILE A 2 -5.08 29.97 -58.70
C ILE A 2 -5.77 28.67 -58.20
N GLN A 3 -6.21 27.83 -59.16
CA GLN A 3 -6.85 26.53 -58.82
C GLN A 3 -5.90 25.56 -58.13
N ILE A 4 -4.65 25.54 -58.58
CA ILE A 4 -3.62 24.68 -57.92
C ILE A 4 -3.35 25.15 -56.51
N TYR A 5 -3.32 26.46 -56.29
CA TYR A 5 -3.12 27.06 -54.99
C TYR A 5 -4.25 26.72 -54.02
N GLU A 6 -5.48 26.82 -54.49
CA GLU A 6 -6.67 26.47 -53.69
C GLU A 6 -6.76 24.99 -53.41
N MET A 7 -6.40 24.13 -54.37
CA MET A 7 -6.34 22.69 -54.17
C MET A 7 -5.30 22.32 -53.09
N LYS A 8 -4.14 22.94 -53.08
CA LYS A 8 -3.11 22.76 -52.05
C LYS A 8 -3.58 23.23 -50.70
N LYS A 9 -4.25 24.38 -50.61
CA LYS A 9 -4.83 24.90 -49.39
C LYS A 9 -5.86 23.93 -48.80
N GLU A 10 -6.71 23.39 -49.63
CA GLU A 10 -7.74 22.45 -49.24
C GLU A 10 -7.14 21.13 -48.74
N ALA A 11 -6.12 20.64 -49.43
CA ALA A 11 -5.40 19.44 -49.02
C ALA A 11 -4.75 19.62 -47.63
N VAL A 12 -4.12 20.76 -47.40
CA VAL A 12 -3.51 21.10 -46.13
C VAL A 12 -4.56 21.23 -45.04
N ARG A 13 -5.70 21.84 -45.30
CA ARG A 13 -6.81 21.96 -44.35
C ARG A 13 -7.37 20.60 -43.96
N ARG A 14 -7.52 19.68 -44.92
CA ARG A 14 -7.96 18.30 -44.65
C ARG A 14 -6.97 17.56 -43.75
N GLU A 15 -5.71 17.68 -44.06
CA GLU A 15 -4.64 17.08 -43.27
C GLU A 15 -4.62 17.65 -41.84
N GLN A 16 -4.76 18.96 -41.72
CA GLN A 16 -4.85 19.64 -40.42
C GLN A 16 -6.07 19.18 -39.63
N SER A 17 -7.21 19.02 -40.27
CA SER A 17 -8.43 18.52 -39.66
C SER A 17 -8.27 17.07 -39.16
N GLN A 18 -7.66 16.21 -39.97
CA GLN A 18 -7.37 14.84 -39.62
C GLN A 18 -6.42 14.75 -38.42
N LEU A 19 -5.38 15.57 -38.39
CA LEU A 19 -4.45 15.65 -37.29
C LEU A 19 -5.13 16.09 -35.98
N ARG A 20 -6.04 17.05 -36.04
CA ARG A 20 -6.81 17.48 -34.88
C ARG A 20 -7.67 16.37 -34.32
N ILE A 21 -8.33 15.61 -35.20
CA ILE A 21 -9.13 14.45 -34.78
C ILE A 21 -8.25 13.40 -34.09
N GLN A 22 -7.08 13.13 -34.68
CA GLN A 22 -6.12 12.17 -34.06
C GLN A 22 -5.63 12.66 -32.71
N MET A 23 -5.34 13.95 -32.57
CA MET A 23 -4.95 14.55 -31.28
C MET A 23 -6.04 14.42 -30.24
N ASP A 24 -7.29 14.68 -30.61
CA ASP A 24 -8.42 14.53 -29.67
C ASP A 24 -8.58 13.08 -29.20
N VAL A 25 -8.42 12.13 -30.13
CA VAL A 25 -8.46 10.70 -29.78
C VAL A 25 -7.33 10.34 -28.81
N LEU A 26 -6.12 10.80 -29.08
CA LEU A 26 -4.97 10.57 -28.22
C LEU A 26 -5.15 11.20 -26.85
N ASP A 27 -5.65 12.42 -26.77
CA ASP A 27 -5.94 13.10 -25.51
C ASP A 27 -6.96 12.33 -24.68
N SER A 28 -7.99 11.80 -25.32
CA SER A 28 -8.99 10.95 -24.68
C SER A 28 -8.38 9.67 -24.13
N LEU A 29 -7.49 9.02 -24.88
CA LEU A 29 -6.78 7.82 -24.44
C LEU A 29 -5.84 8.11 -23.26
N ILE A 30 -5.12 9.22 -23.32
CA ILE A 30 -4.24 9.67 -22.24
C ILE A 30 -5.05 9.87 -20.95
N GLU A 31 -6.21 10.53 -21.04
CA GLU A 31 -7.07 10.77 -19.89
C GLU A 31 -7.60 9.46 -19.27
N LYS A 32 -7.98 8.51 -20.10
CA LYS A 32 -8.39 7.17 -19.63
C LYS A 32 -7.25 6.45 -18.92
N GLN A 33 -6.05 6.49 -19.50
CA GLN A 33 -4.86 5.88 -18.89
C GLN A 33 -4.50 6.54 -17.57
N ARG A 34 -4.60 7.86 -17.49
CA ARG A 34 -4.36 8.61 -16.26
C ARG A 34 -5.30 8.15 -15.14
N LYS A 35 -6.57 7.96 -15.42
CA LYS A 35 -7.56 7.46 -14.46
C LYS A 35 -7.21 6.06 -13.97
N VAL A 36 -6.76 5.20 -14.87
CA VAL A 36 -6.33 3.84 -14.52
C VAL A 36 -5.11 3.87 -13.60
N VAL A 37 -4.12 4.69 -13.92
CA VAL A 37 -2.91 4.85 -13.10
C VAL A 37 -3.26 5.37 -11.69
N VAL A 38 -4.13 6.37 -11.59
CA VAL A 38 -4.58 6.91 -10.31
C VAL A 38 -5.29 5.83 -9.48
N ARG A 39 -6.17 5.06 -10.10
CA ARG A 39 -6.88 3.96 -9.42
C ARG A 39 -5.91 2.92 -8.89
N ILE A 40 -4.96 2.47 -9.72
CA ILE A 40 -3.95 1.48 -9.32
C ILE A 40 -3.09 2.03 -8.18
N SER A 41 -2.69 3.29 -8.26
CA SER A 41 -1.91 3.95 -7.22
C SER A 41 -2.66 3.99 -5.89
N GLN A 42 -3.96 4.25 -5.91
CA GLN A 42 -4.82 4.22 -4.72
C GLN A 42 -4.95 2.81 -4.15
N GLU A 43 -5.10 1.81 -5.01
CA GLU A 43 -5.16 0.41 -4.59
C GLU A 43 -3.85 -0.03 -3.91
N VAL A 44 -2.71 0.34 -4.50
CA VAL A 44 -1.39 0.04 -3.92
C VAL A 44 -1.23 0.72 -2.56
N SER A 45 -1.61 1.99 -2.44
CA SER A 45 -1.58 2.70 -1.15
C SER A 45 -2.46 2.04 -0.10
N GLY A 46 -3.64 1.58 -0.50
CA GLY A 46 -4.55 0.84 0.39
C GLY A 46 -3.95 -0.47 0.87
N LEU A 47 -3.31 -1.22 -0.03
CA LEU A 47 -2.63 -2.47 0.31
C LEU A 47 -1.43 -2.24 1.22
N ASP A 48 -0.66 -1.19 0.99
CA ASP A 48 0.47 -0.82 1.85
C ASP A 48 0.00 -0.49 3.27
N LYS A 49 -1.10 0.24 3.41
CA LYS A 49 -1.71 0.54 4.72
C LYS A 49 -2.19 -0.72 5.42
N LEU A 50 -2.80 -1.62 4.68
CA LEU A 50 -3.27 -2.90 5.22
C LEU A 50 -2.11 -3.73 5.73
N GLU A 51 -1.03 -3.81 4.97
CA GLU A 51 0.20 -4.51 5.35
C GLU A 51 0.80 -3.91 6.62
N GLU A 52 0.88 -2.59 6.70
CA GLU A 52 1.39 -1.86 7.86
C GLU A 52 0.56 -2.13 9.11
N ASN A 53 -0.77 -2.12 8.96
CA ASN A 53 -1.70 -2.43 10.05
C ASN A 53 -1.55 -3.88 10.51
N GLN A 54 -1.39 -4.82 9.60
CA GLN A 54 -1.17 -6.23 9.95
C GLN A 54 0.15 -6.43 10.68
N LYS A 55 1.21 -5.75 10.27
CA LYS A 55 2.50 -5.79 10.97
C LYS A 55 2.39 -5.22 12.38
N SER A 56 1.72 -4.08 12.53
CA SER A 56 1.51 -3.46 13.85
C SER A 56 0.71 -4.37 14.77
N GLU A 57 -0.34 -4.98 14.27
CA GLU A 57 -1.16 -5.93 15.01
C GLU A 57 -0.36 -7.18 15.44
N TYR A 58 0.42 -7.71 14.52
CA TYR A 58 1.30 -8.85 14.81
C TYR A 58 2.30 -8.53 15.91
N LEU A 59 2.97 -7.38 15.84
CA LEU A 59 3.93 -6.93 16.85
C LEU A 59 3.25 -6.72 18.20
N TYR A 60 2.06 -6.15 18.20
CA TYR A 60 1.29 -5.96 19.42
C TYR A 60 0.96 -7.30 20.09
N LEU A 61 0.50 -8.27 19.32
CA LEU A 61 0.19 -9.63 19.83
C LEU A 61 1.44 -10.33 20.33
N LEU A 62 2.56 -10.17 19.63
CA LEU A 62 3.84 -10.74 20.04
C LEU A 62 4.30 -10.16 21.37
N ASP A 63 4.20 -8.84 21.56
CA ASP A 63 4.54 -8.18 22.82
C ASP A 63 3.65 -8.66 23.97
N LYS A 64 2.35 -8.82 23.71
CA LYS A 64 1.40 -9.36 24.68
C LYS A 64 1.76 -10.78 25.09
N GLU A 65 2.13 -11.60 24.14
CA GLU A 65 2.53 -12.99 24.39
C GLU A 65 3.83 -13.04 25.20
N ASN A 66 4.80 -12.19 24.88
CA ASN A 66 6.05 -12.07 25.63
C ASN A 66 5.81 -11.58 27.07
N GLU A 67 4.94 -10.60 27.27
CA GLU A 67 4.55 -10.12 28.60
C GLU A 67 3.94 -11.25 29.42
N ARG A 68 3.04 -12.01 28.82
CA ARG A 68 2.41 -13.17 29.49
C ARG A 68 3.46 -14.22 29.89
N ALA A 69 4.39 -14.54 28.99
CA ALA A 69 5.45 -15.48 29.26
C ALA A 69 6.35 -15.02 30.41
N ILE A 70 6.68 -13.72 30.45
CA ILE A 70 7.46 -13.12 31.52
C ILE A 70 6.70 -13.17 32.84
N GLU A 71 5.42 -12.85 32.85
CA GLU A 71 4.57 -12.92 34.06
C GLU A 71 4.46 -14.33 34.58
N GLU A 72 4.26 -15.31 33.72
CA GLU A 72 4.22 -16.72 34.08
C GLU A 72 5.55 -17.18 34.66
N PHE A 73 6.66 -16.78 34.06
CA PHE A 73 7.99 -17.10 34.54
C PHE A 73 8.25 -16.49 35.94
N LEU A 74 7.89 -15.23 36.12
CA LEU A 74 8.03 -14.55 37.42
C LEU A 74 7.16 -15.19 38.49
N SER A 75 5.92 -15.55 38.16
CA SER A 75 5.02 -16.25 39.06
C SER A 75 5.57 -17.60 39.47
N PHE A 76 6.08 -18.37 38.53
CA PHE A 76 6.73 -19.65 38.78
C PHE A 76 7.94 -19.48 39.71
N LYS A 77 8.78 -18.48 39.41
CA LYS A 77 9.97 -18.19 40.23
C LYS A 77 9.62 -17.81 41.67
N LEU A 78 8.57 -16.99 41.85
CA LEU A 78 8.09 -16.61 43.16
C LEU A 78 7.57 -17.82 43.97
N ILE A 79 6.81 -18.69 43.32
CA ILE A 79 6.31 -19.93 43.95
C ILE A 79 7.48 -20.84 44.34
N HIS A 80 8.45 -20.99 43.45
CA HIS A 80 9.63 -21.83 43.71
C HIS A 80 10.49 -21.27 44.83
N ASN A 81 10.69 -19.99 44.93
CA ASN A 81 11.38 -19.32 46.01
C ASN A 81 10.65 -19.51 47.36
N LYS A 82 9.33 -19.43 47.35
CA LYS A 82 8.52 -19.72 48.56
C LYS A 82 8.67 -21.16 49.04
N GLU A 83 8.68 -22.11 48.11
CA GLU A 83 8.89 -23.53 48.43
C GLU A 83 10.27 -23.76 49.01
N ASP A 84 11.30 -23.14 48.45
CA ASP A 84 12.68 -23.24 48.96
C ASP A 84 12.81 -22.65 50.36
N VAL A 85 12.21 -21.50 50.63
CA VAL A 85 12.17 -20.90 51.97
C VAL A 85 11.42 -21.79 52.94
N TYR A 86 10.32 -22.38 52.53
CA TYR A 86 9.54 -23.34 53.34
C TYR A 86 10.35 -24.57 53.65
N ALA A 87 11.06 -25.12 52.68
CA ALA A 87 11.93 -26.29 52.88
C ALA A 87 13.10 -25.99 53.81
N LEU A 88 13.67 -24.80 53.74
CA LEU A 88 14.72 -24.33 54.65
C LEU A 88 14.20 -24.20 56.09
N ASN A 89 13.02 -23.66 56.27
CA ASN A 89 12.39 -23.52 57.61
C ASN A 89 12.03 -24.86 58.24
N ILE A 90 11.66 -25.85 57.45
CA ILE A 90 11.33 -27.19 57.92
C ILE A 90 12.60 -27.93 58.36
N LYS A 91 13.75 -27.67 57.77
CA LYS A 91 15.04 -28.29 58.13
C LYS A 91 15.66 -27.74 59.43
N GLU A 92 15.25 -26.56 59.81
CA GLU A 92 15.64 -25.94 61.08
C GLU A 92 14.70 -26.42 62.18
#